data_f1a5fa797c63b7324b85b78f17f6ccda
#
_entry.id   f1a5fa797c63b7324b85b78f17f6ccda
#
_cell.length_a   1.000
_cell.length_b   1.000
_cell.length_c   1.000
_cell.angle_alpha   90.00
_cell.angle_beta   90.00
_cell.angle_gamma   90.00
#
_symmetry.space_group_name_H-M   'P 1'
#
loop_
_entity.id
_entity.type
_entity.pdbx_description
1 polymer ?
#
loop_
_entity_poly.entity_id
_entity_poly.type
_entity_poly.pdbx_seq_one_letter_code
_entity_poly.pdbx_strand_id
1 'polypeptide(L)'
;MKNWKSIDDQLGLLKSRGMAISEPIRAKKALERFGYYRLSGYWYPFKQADDDGTILDQFIPDTHMSDAVDLYVFDKKLRLLALDALERIELALQVDIAYRFGHRDACAHLKPHLLQQKFVMNGRYKRWEERYRSFETRSGKAAFVKHNKQAYGELPIWVAVQILDFGALSHLFEMLPMDIQTKIAGKYGILNGKFMIQWMRSFSQVRNASAHHERLWNSHIKDHASVPPQLVEIAQTDQYQVFRYFCLMRFFLKQLCPQSKWHIRLRDHLHSFPQPNNGEVTLKDMGVIDGWEDWDLWKE
;
A
#
# COMPACT_ATOMS: atom_id res chain seq x y z
N MET A 1 17.08 27.85 -6.41
CA MET A 1 15.75 27.32 -6.82
C MET A 1 15.82 26.95 -8.29
N LYS A 2 15.20 25.86 -8.74
CA LYS A 2 15.21 25.46 -10.17
C LYS A 2 14.26 26.36 -10.95
N ASN A 3 14.68 26.85 -12.13
CA ASN A 3 13.85 27.68 -12.99
C ASN A 3 12.75 26.86 -13.67
N TRP A 4 11.60 27.49 -13.93
CA TRP A 4 10.54 26.92 -14.76
C TRP A 4 11.05 26.62 -16.16
N LYS A 5 10.57 25.53 -16.75
CA LYS A 5 10.91 25.11 -18.14
C LYS A 5 9.65 24.74 -18.89
N SER A 6 9.56 25.18 -20.14
CA SER A 6 8.50 24.71 -21.07
C SER A 6 8.62 23.21 -21.32
N ILE A 7 7.58 22.59 -21.86
CA ILE A 7 7.61 21.16 -22.23
C ILE A 7 8.72 20.88 -23.25
N ASP A 8 8.94 21.79 -24.20
CA ASP A 8 10.01 21.66 -25.19
C ASP A 8 11.40 21.75 -24.55
N ASP A 9 11.61 22.68 -23.61
CA ASP A 9 12.85 22.75 -22.85
C ASP A 9 13.09 21.51 -21.98
N GLN A 10 12.02 20.93 -21.40
CA GLN A 10 12.11 19.70 -20.64
C GLN A 10 12.55 18.52 -21.52
N LEU A 11 11.97 18.41 -22.75
CA LEU A 11 12.39 17.39 -23.71
C LEU A 11 13.84 17.61 -24.19
N GLY A 12 14.20 18.86 -24.47
CA GLY A 12 15.58 19.24 -24.83
C GLY A 12 16.57 18.82 -23.72
N LEU A 13 16.21 19.06 -22.47
CA LEU A 13 17.02 18.67 -21.31
C LEU A 13 17.17 17.14 -21.19
N LEU A 14 16.11 16.37 -21.39
CA LEU A 14 16.18 14.91 -21.38
C LEU A 14 17.09 14.37 -22.49
N LYS A 15 16.95 14.92 -23.72
CA LYS A 15 17.84 14.58 -24.84
C LYS A 15 19.32 14.91 -24.56
N SER A 16 19.59 16.10 -24.02
CA SER A 16 20.96 16.50 -23.69
C SER A 16 21.63 15.65 -22.61
N ARG A 17 20.82 14.91 -21.84
CA ARG A 17 21.26 13.95 -20.83
C ARG A 17 21.37 12.51 -21.37
N GLY A 18 21.15 12.30 -22.67
CA GLY A 18 21.29 10.99 -23.31
C GLY A 18 20.01 10.16 -23.43
N MET A 19 18.84 10.71 -23.05
CA MET A 19 17.57 9.98 -23.23
C MET A 19 17.13 9.99 -24.68
N ALA A 20 16.87 8.82 -25.26
CA ALA A 20 16.31 8.66 -26.59
C ALA A 20 14.82 9.00 -26.59
N ILE A 21 14.40 9.86 -27.53
CA ILE A 21 13.01 10.26 -27.72
C ILE A 21 12.61 9.97 -29.16
N SER A 22 12.18 8.74 -29.41
CA SER A 22 11.81 8.24 -30.73
C SER A 22 10.48 8.85 -31.21
N GLU A 23 9.56 9.13 -30.29
CA GLU A 23 8.22 9.66 -30.57
C GLU A 23 7.98 11.01 -29.85
N PRO A 24 8.48 12.14 -30.38
CA PRO A 24 8.42 13.43 -29.68
C PRO A 24 7.01 13.89 -29.30
N ILE A 25 6.02 13.63 -30.17
CA ILE A 25 4.61 13.99 -29.91
C ILE A 25 4.06 13.22 -28.71
N ARG A 26 4.34 11.92 -28.62
CA ARG A 26 3.93 11.07 -27.51
C ARG A 26 4.64 11.47 -26.22
N ALA A 27 5.92 11.78 -26.28
CA ALA A 27 6.72 12.26 -25.17
C ALA A 27 6.21 13.60 -24.61
N LYS A 28 5.86 14.58 -25.49
CA LYS A 28 5.21 15.84 -25.09
C LYS A 28 3.91 15.57 -24.33
N LYS A 29 3.01 14.77 -24.93
CA LYS A 29 1.74 14.40 -24.27
C LYS A 29 1.93 13.71 -22.92
N ALA A 30 2.98 12.89 -22.79
CA ALA A 30 3.30 12.26 -21.51
C ALA A 30 3.73 13.28 -20.46
N LEU A 31 4.59 14.24 -20.81
CA LEU A 31 4.99 15.34 -19.92
C LEU A 31 3.81 16.25 -19.54
N GLU A 32 2.95 16.59 -20.50
CA GLU A 32 1.72 17.37 -20.23
C GLU A 32 0.76 16.66 -19.29
N ARG A 33 0.59 15.34 -19.45
CA ARG A 33 -0.39 14.55 -18.70
C ARG A 33 0.10 14.12 -17.32
N PHE A 34 1.36 13.71 -17.22
CA PHE A 34 1.92 13.13 -16.00
C PHE A 34 2.85 14.08 -15.25
N GLY A 35 3.44 15.03 -15.95
CA GLY A 35 4.40 16.00 -15.45
C GLY A 35 5.82 15.44 -15.30
N TYR A 36 6.80 16.33 -15.55
CA TYR A 36 8.24 16.02 -15.47
C TYR A 36 8.62 15.39 -14.12
N TYR A 37 8.20 16.02 -13.03
CA TYR A 37 8.59 15.60 -11.67
C TYR A 37 8.10 14.19 -11.35
N ARG A 38 6.88 13.86 -11.74
CA ARG A 38 6.32 12.50 -11.52
C ARG A 38 7.06 11.46 -12.35
N LEU A 39 7.27 11.72 -13.64
CA LEU A 39 8.00 10.80 -14.50
C LEU A 39 9.47 10.66 -14.09
N SER A 40 10.07 11.67 -13.44
CA SER A 40 11.46 11.58 -13.00
C SER A 40 11.70 10.44 -11.99
N GLY A 41 10.70 10.05 -11.24
CA GLY A 41 10.79 8.88 -10.37
C GLY A 41 10.89 7.55 -11.13
N TYR A 42 10.40 7.51 -12.38
CA TYR A 42 10.39 6.28 -13.21
C TYR A 42 11.59 6.19 -14.16
N TRP A 43 12.22 7.30 -14.51
CA TRP A 43 13.49 7.26 -15.23
C TRP A 43 14.72 7.35 -14.32
N TYR A 44 14.53 7.54 -13.01
CA TYR A 44 15.64 7.59 -12.06
C TYR A 44 16.52 6.32 -12.07
N PRO A 45 15.95 5.09 -12.15
CA PRO A 45 16.75 3.87 -12.24
C PRO A 45 17.65 3.78 -13.47
N PHE A 46 17.33 4.51 -14.55
CA PHE A 46 18.09 4.55 -15.79
C PHE A 46 19.17 5.62 -15.81
N LYS A 47 19.47 6.26 -14.69
CA LYS A 47 20.58 7.22 -14.58
C LYS A 47 21.88 6.51 -14.33
N GLN A 48 22.97 7.03 -14.92
CA GLN A 48 24.32 6.58 -14.64
C GLN A 48 24.70 6.88 -13.17
N ALA A 49 25.59 6.06 -12.62
CA ALA A 49 26.30 6.34 -11.40
C ALA A 49 27.80 6.46 -11.72
N ASP A 50 28.52 7.29 -10.98
CA ASP A 50 29.99 7.31 -11.02
C ASP A 50 30.59 6.17 -10.18
N ASP A 51 31.92 6.11 -10.15
CA ASP A 51 32.65 5.07 -9.44
C ASP A 51 32.41 5.07 -7.91
N ASP A 52 31.98 6.21 -7.37
CA ASP A 52 31.63 6.37 -5.95
C ASP A 52 30.12 6.07 -5.69
N GLY A 53 29.37 5.69 -6.71
CA GLY A 53 27.93 5.39 -6.64
C GLY A 53 27.03 6.64 -6.61
N THR A 54 27.57 7.83 -6.89
CA THR A 54 26.80 9.07 -6.98
C THR A 54 26.00 9.08 -8.29
N ILE A 55 24.69 9.29 -8.20
CA ILE A 55 23.81 9.32 -9.37
C ILE A 55 24.03 10.60 -10.18
N LEU A 56 24.42 10.41 -11.42
CA LEU A 56 24.67 11.49 -12.38
C LEU A 56 23.38 11.96 -13.04
N ASP A 57 23.47 13.07 -13.77
CA ASP A 57 22.31 13.58 -14.54
C ASP A 57 22.15 12.86 -15.90
N GLN A 58 23.19 12.19 -16.38
CA GLN A 58 23.20 11.42 -17.62
C GLN A 58 22.42 10.11 -17.48
N PHE A 59 21.84 9.67 -18.60
CA PHE A 59 21.19 8.39 -18.70
C PHE A 59 22.14 7.29 -19.19
N ILE A 60 21.87 6.08 -18.76
CA ILE A 60 22.52 4.87 -19.27
C ILE A 60 22.24 4.77 -20.79
N PRO A 61 23.20 4.30 -21.60
CA PRO A 61 22.97 4.09 -23.02
C PRO A 61 21.69 3.30 -23.31
N ASP A 62 21.04 3.58 -24.42
CA ASP A 62 19.80 2.92 -24.84
C ASP A 62 18.60 3.09 -23.88
N THR A 63 18.60 4.19 -23.11
CA THR A 63 17.44 4.60 -22.32
C THR A 63 16.46 5.39 -23.14
N HIS A 64 15.22 4.93 -23.25
CA HIS A 64 14.16 5.59 -24.00
C HIS A 64 13.13 6.25 -23.06
N MET A 65 12.53 7.37 -23.52
CA MET A 65 11.43 8.01 -22.80
C MET A 65 10.22 7.07 -22.65
N SER A 66 10.02 6.16 -23.60
CA SER A 66 8.99 5.11 -23.53
C SER A 66 9.15 4.21 -22.29
N ASP A 67 10.39 3.86 -21.92
CA ASP A 67 10.65 2.94 -20.81
C ASP A 67 10.09 3.49 -19.48
N ALA A 68 10.34 4.78 -19.24
CA ALA A 68 9.80 5.46 -18.05
C ALA A 68 8.27 5.59 -18.10
N VAL A 69 7.68 5.83 -19.27
CA VAL A 69 6.23 5.92 -19.44
C VAL A 69 5.57 4.57 -19.24
N ASP A 70 6.13 3.51 -19.82
CA ASP A 70 5.59 2.16 -19.71
C ASP A 70 5.70 1.63 -18.28
N LEU A 71 6.81 1.92 -17.59
CA LEU A 71 6.98 1.61 -16.17
C LEU A 71 5.98 2.39 -15.29
N TYR A 72 5.72 3.67 -15.60
CA TYR A 72 4.67 4.45 -14.93
C TYR A 72 3.28 3.83 -15.12
N VAL A 73 2.96 3.39 -16.35
CA VAL A 73 1.67 2.77 -16.68
C VAL A 73 1.54 1.41 -15.97
N PHE A 74 2.59 0.62 -15.95
CA PHE A 74 2.66 -0.62 -15.18
C PHE A 74 2.37 -0.35 -13.70
N ASP A 75 3.11 0.56 -13.09
CA ASP A 75 2.96 0.89 -11.67
C ASP A 75 1.58 1.48 -11.33
N LYS A 76 0.98 2.25 -12.24
CA LYS A 76 -0.41 2.72 -12.08
C LYS A 76 -1.39 1.55 -11.96
N LYS A 77 -1.26 0.51 -12.81
CA LYS A 77 -2.11 -0.68 -12.76
C LYS A 77 -1.83 -1.51 -11.50
N LEU A 78 -0.57 -1.60 -11.10
CA LEU A 78 -0.15 -2.27 -9.86
C LEU A 78 -0.81 -1.63 -8.62
N ARG A 79 -0.82 -0.28 -8.54
CA ARG A 79 -1.53 0.44 -7.47
C ARG A 79 -3.03 0.17 -7.44
N LEU A 80 -3.68 0.06 -8.60
CA LEU A 80 -5.11 -0.28 -8.68
C LEU A 80 -5.38 -1.71 -8.18
N LEU A 81 -4.50 -2.66 -8.48
CA LEU A 81 -4.59 -4.03 -7.94
C LEU A 81 -4.37 -4.06 -6.43
N ALA A 82 -3.44 -3.26 -5.91
CA ALA A 82 -3.25 -3.12 -4.46
C ALA A 82 -4.49 -2.55 -3.78
N LEU A 83 -5.08 -1.48 -4.34
CA LEU A 83 -6.30 -0.86 -3.79
C LEU A 83 -7.49 -1.81 -3.81
N ASP A 84 -7.70 -2.58 -4.89
CA ASP A 84 -8.78 -3.58 -4.98
C ASP A 84 -8.66 -4.68 -3.90
N ALA A 85 -7.45 -5.14 -3.59
CA ALA A 85 -7.24 -6.10 -2.51
C ALA A 85 -7.44 -5.47 -1.13
N LEU A 86 -6.84 -4.29 -0.92
CA LEU A 86 -6.81 -3.63 0.38
C LEU A 86 -8.17 -3.09 0.80
N GLU A 87 -9.01 -2.64 -0.13
CA GLU A 87 -10.41 -2.26 0.16
C GLU A 87 -11.18 -3.42 0.81
N ARG A 88 -11.09 -4.62 0.24
CA ARG A 88 -11.77 -5.81 0.77
C ARG A 88 -11.23 -6.22 2.13
N ILE A 89 -9.91 -6.16 2.31
CA ILE A 89 -9.24 -6.49 3.57
C ILE A 89 -9.63 -5.47 4.65
N GLU A 90 -9.58 -4.18 4.33
CA GLU A 90 -9.94 -3.09 5.24
C GLU A 90 -11.39 -3.24 5.72
N LEU A 91 -12.34 -3.44 4.78
CA LEU A 91 -13.76 -3.62 5.10
C LEU A 91 -13.98 -4.85 5.99
N ALA A 92 -13.36 -5.98 5.68
CA ALA A 92 -13.49 -7.19 6.47
C ALA A 92 -12.97 -7.00 7.91
N LEU A 93 -11.84 -6.31 8.07
CA LEU A 93 -11.27 -6.01 9.39
C LEU A 93 -12.14 -4.99 10.16
N GLN A 94 -12.73 -4.01 9.51
CA GLN A 94 -13.72 -3.10 10.12
C GLN A 94 -14.89 -3.89 10.72
N VAL A 95 -15.45 -4.81 9.93
CA VAL A 95 -16.58 -5.67 10.36
C VAL A 95 -16.16 -6.55 11.55
N ASP A 96 -15.01 -7.22 11.47
CA ASP A 96 -14.56 -8.12 12.52
C ASP A 96 -14.24 -7.39 13.85
N ILE A 97 -13.61 -6.22 13.76
CA ILE A 97 -13.33 -5.38 14.93
C ILE A 97 -14.64 -4.91 15.55
N ALA A 98 -15.55 -4.37 14.74
CA ALA A 98 -16.85 -3.89 15.20
C ALA A 98 -17.66 -4.99 15.87
N TYR A 99 -17.76 -6.16 15.25
CA TYR A 99 -18.49 -7.30 15.78
C TYR A 99 -17.93 -7.82 17.10
N ARG A 100 -16.62 -8.05 17.15
CA ARG A 100 -16.00 -8.70 18.35
C ARG A 100 -15.78 -7.73 19.49
N PHE A 101 -15.43 -6.49 19.22
CA PHE A 101 -15.21 -5.50 20.27
C PHE A 101 -16.52 -4.83 20.70
N GLY A 102 -17.45 -4.63 19.77
CA GLY A 102 -18.78 -4.11 20.06
C GLY A 102 -19.63 -5.03 20.92
N HIS A 103 -19.34 -6.35 20.94
CA HIS A 103 -19.96 -7.30 21.88
C HIS A 103 -19.67 -6.96 23.35
N ARG A 104 -18.53 -6.32 23.66
CA ARG A 104 -18.22 -5.90 25.03
C ARG A 104 -18.97 -4.63 25.43
N ASP A 105 -19.09 -3.69 24.50
CA ASP A 105 -19.83 -2.44 24.67
C ASP A 105 -19.99 -1.75 23.29
N ALA A 106 -21.13 -1.14 23.05
CA ALA A 106 -21.40 -0.43 21.81
C ALA A 106 -20.37 0.67 21.51
N CYS A 107 -19.87 1.36 22.53
CA CYS A 107 -18.83 2.38 22.43
C CYS A 107 -17.48 1.92 23.01
N ALA A 108 -17.16 0.63 22.91
CA ALA A 108 -15.95 0.03 23.51
C ALA A 108 -14.66 0.77 23.14
N HIS A 109 -14.56 1.32 21.91
CA HIS A 109 -13.42 2.09 21.42
C HIS A 109 -13.18 3.40 22.19
N LEU A 110 -14.21 3.93 22.89
CA LEU A 110 -14.15 5.12 23.73
C LEU A 110 -13.99 4.78 25.22
N LYS A 111 -13.82 3.49 25.58
CA LYS A 111 -13.67 3.02 26.95
C LYS A 111 -12.26 2.55 27.23
N PRO A 112 -11.35 3.39 27.77
CA PRO A 112 -9.94 3.05 27.97
C PRO A 112 -9.73 1.77 28.78
N HIS A 113 -10.62 1.47 29.76
CA HIS A 113 -10.52 0.27 30.60
C HIS A 113 -10.77 -1.05 29.84
N LEU A 114 -11.39 -0.98 28.64
CA LEU A 114 -11.60 -2.15 27.77
C LEU A 114 -10.43 -2.40 26.81
N LEU A 115 -9.44 -1.50 26.76
CA LEU A 115 -8.25 -1.58 25.91
C LEU A 115 -7.04 -2.10 26.70
N GLN A 116 -5.98 -2.47 26.00
CA GLN A 116 -4.72 -2.83 26.67
C GLN A 116 -4.14 -1.62 27.41
N GLN A 117 -4.03 -1.71 28.74
CA GLN A 117 -3.67 -0.60 29.62
C GLN A 117 -2.32 0.04 29.32
N LYS A 118 -1.36 -0.71 28.77
CA LYS A 118 -0.07 -0.17 28.32
C LYS A 118 -0.22 1.00 27.31
N PHE A 119 -1.24 0.95 26.45
CA PHE A 119 -1.50 2.01 25.45
C PHE A 119 -2.25 3.21 26.02
N VAL A 120 -3.02 2.98 27.07
CA VAL A 120 -3.68 4.04 27.83
C VAL A 120 -2.63 4.82 28.62
N MET A 121 -1.78 4.10 29.37
CA MET A 121 -0.76 4.68 30.26
C MET A 121 0.34 5.44 29.49
N ASN A 122 0.73 4.99 28.30
CA ASN A 122 1.76 5.67 27.49
C ASN A 122 1.21 6.77 26.57
N GLY A 123 -0.07 7.11 26.70
CA GLY A 123 -0.73 8.19 25.95
C GLY A 123 -1.06 7.89 24.48
N ARG A 124 -0.82 6.66 23.99
CA ARG A 124 -1.15 6.27 22.60
C ARG A 124 -2.65 6.28 22.36
N TYR A 125 -3.44 5.81 23.34
CA TYR A 125 -4.89 5.86 23.25
C TYR A 125 -5.38 7.31 23.12
N LYS A 126 -4.88 8.24 23.94
CA LYS A 126 -5.27 9.65 23.86
C LYS A 126 -5.02 10.26 22.49
N ARG A 127 -3.83 10.02 21.91
CA ARG A 127 -3.51 10.49 20.54
C ARG A 127 -4.42 9.87 19.48
N TRP A 128 -4.75 8.58 19.63
CA TRP A 128 -5.69 7.93 18.74
C TRP A 128 -7.10 8.50 18.88
N GLU A 129 -7.57 8.75 20.08
CA GLU A 129 -8.89 9.34 20.37
C GLU A 129 -8.99 10.75 19.77
N GLU A 130 -7.98 11.61 19.92
CA GLU A 130 -7.92 12.93 19.31
C GLU A 130 -8.04 12.83 17.77
N ARG A 131 -7.35 11.88 17.17
CA ARG A 131 -7.46 11.59 15.72
C ARG A 131 -8.87 11.10 15.36
N TYR A 132 -9.44 10.20 16.14
CA TYR A 132 -10.81 9.72 15.96
C TYR A 132 -11.81 10.90 15.98
N ARG A 133 -11.70 11.80 16.93
CA ARG A 133 -12.56 13.00 16.99
C ARG A 133 -12.42 13.90 15.76
N SER A 134 -11.25 13.96 15.17
CA SER A 134 -11.06 14.68 13.90
C SER A 134 -11.77 13.99 12.72
N PHE A 135 -11.79 12.66 12.66
CA PHE A 135 -12.56 11.90 11.67
C PHE A 135 -14.07 12.13 11.89
N GLU A 136 -14.53 12.05 13.12
CA GLU A 136 -15.92 12.31 13.49
C GLU A 136 -16.38 13.70 13.04
N THR A 137 -15.56 14.72 13.29
CA THR A 137 -15.84 16.09 12.87
C THR A 137 -15.91 16.24 11.34
N ARG A 138 -14.93 15.67 10.62
CA ARG A 138 -14.90 15.70 9.15
C ARG A 138 -16.10 14.99 8.52
N SER A 139 -16.51 13.88 9.12
CA SER A 139 -17.63 13.06 8.66
C SER A 139 -18.99 13.51 9.18
N GLY A 140 -19.04 14.57 10.01
CA GLY A 140 -20.26 15.03 10.70
C GLY A 140 -21.41 15.46 9.80
N LYS A 141 -21.14 15.74 8.51
CA LYS A 141 -22.19 16.02 7.50
C LYS A 141 -22.83 14.76 6.91
N ALA A 142 -22.21 13.57 7.05
CA ALA A 142 -22.77 12.34 6.56
C ALA A 142 -24.02 11.96 7.34
N ALA A 143 -25.11 11.58 6.63
CA ALA A 143 -26.42 11.33 7.24
C ALA A 143 -26.38 10.29 8.35
N PHE A 144 -25.61 9.20 8.16
CA PHE A 144 -25.46 8.13 9.15
C PHE A 144 -24.73 8.60 10.42
N VAL A 145 -23.71 9.46 10.30
CA VAL A 145 -22.99 10.03 11.45
C VAL A 145 -23.90 10.96 12.23
N LYS A 146 -24.57 11.89 11.53
CA LYS A 146 -25.51 12.84 12.13
C LYS A 146 -26.63 12.11 12.88
N HIS A 147 -27.24 11.10 12.25
CA HIS A 147 -28.31 10.32 12.87
C HIS A 147 -27.86 9.65 14.16
N ASN A 148 -26.73 8.92 14.13
CA ASN A 148 -26.24 8.23 15.31
C ASN A 148 -25.84 9.16 16.44
N LYS A 149 -25.21 10.32 16.13
CA LYS A 149 -24.87 11.33 17.14
C LYS A 149 -26.12 11.92 17.78
N GLN A 150 -27.17 12.18 17.02
CA GLN A 150 -28.43 12.72 17.55
C GLN A 150 -29.17 11.70 18.40
N ALA A 151 -29.16 10.43 18.00
CA ALA A 151 -29.88 9.38 18.69
C ALA A 151 -29.16 8.86 19.97
N TYR A 152 -27.83 8.78 19.95
CA TYR A 152 -27.04 8.09 21.00
C TYR A 152 -25.95 8.94 21.65
N GLY A 153 -25.73 10.17 21.20
CA GLY A 153 -24.65 11.04 21.69
C GLY A 153 -23.26 10.68 21.18
N GLU A 154 -22.94 9.42 21.11
CA GLU A 154 -21.67 8.88 20.57
C GLU A 154 -21.93 7.91 19.40
N LEU A 155 -20.91 7.68 18.57
CA LEU A 155 -21.01 6.68 17.50
C LEU A 155 -20.74 5.29 18.07
N PRO A 156 -21.66 4.33 17.90
CA PRO A 156 -21.36 2.94 18.15
C PRO A 156 -20.17 2.46 17.31
N ILE A 157 -19.37 1.49 17.78
CA ILE A 157 -18.14 1.05 17.11
C ILE A 157 -18.39 0.59 15.66
N TRP A 158 -19.50 -0.04 15.35
CA TRP A 158 -19.87 -0.46 13.97
C TRP A 158 -20.15 0.72 13.01
N VAL A 159 -20.40 1.91 13.56
CA VAL A 159 -20.45 3.17 12.81
C VAL A 159 -19.10 3.86 12.83
N ALA A 160 -18.44 3.87 13.98
CA ALA A 160 -17.13 4.53 14.15
C ALA A 160 -16.06 3.98 13.21
N VAL A 161 -16.00 2.65 12.99
CA VAL A 161 -15.03 2.05 12.07
C VAL A 161 -15.21 2.49 10.61
N GLN A 162 -16.42 2.92 10.20
CA GLN A 162 -16.69 3.38 8.82
C GLN A 162 -16.06 4.75 8.51
N ILE A 163 -15.74 5.53 9.53
CA ILE A 163 -15.11 6.85 9.35
C ILE A 163 -13.60 6.82 9.57
N LEU A 164 -13.04 5.70 10.02
CA LEU A 164 -11.59 5.54 10.20
C LEU A 164 -10.90 5.28 8.85
N ASP A 165 -9.71 5.85 8.68
CA ASP A 165 -8.78 5.35 7.68
C ASP A 165 -8.09 4.04 8.14
N PHE A 166 -7.47 3.33 7.21
CA PHE A 166 -6.82 2.05 7.53
C PHE A 166 -5.72 2.19 8.60
N GLY A 167 -5.01 3.33 8.64
CA GLY A 167 -4.02 3.61 9.67
C GLY A 167 -4.63 3.72 11.06
N ALA A 168 -5.71 4.48 11.21
CA ALA A 168 -6.42 4.61 12.50
C ALA A 168 -7.06 3.27 12.92
N LEU A 169 -7.57 2.48 11.96
CA LEU A 169 -8.09 1.14 12.20
C LEU A 169 -6.97 0.20 12.70
N SER A 170 -5.77 0.25 12.11
CA SER A 170 -4.63 -0.56 12.53
C SER A 170 -4.18 -0.24 13.95
N HIS A 171 -4.18 1.05 14.32
CA HIS A 171 -3.87 1.46 15.68
C HIS A 171 -4.94 1.05 16.68
N LEU A 172 -6.22 1.12 16.32
CA LEU A 172 -7.30 0.58 17.16
C LEU A 172 -7.11 -0.92 17.39
N PHE A 173 -6.88 -1.69 16.32
CA PHE A 173 -6.64 -3.13 16.42
C PHE A 173 -5.49 -3.46 17.36
N GLU A 174 -4.38 -2.73 17.30
CA GLU A 174 -3.22 -2.93 18.18
C GLU A 174 -3.57 -2.72 19.66
N MET A 175 -4.50 -1.81 19.96
CA MET A 175 -4.94 -1.51 21.33
C MET A 175 -5.99 -2.50 21.86
N LEU A 176 -6.62 -3.30 21.00
CA LEU A 176 -7.61 -4.30 21.44
C LEU A 176 -7.00 -5.32 22.40
N PRO A 177 -7.79 -5.89 23.31
CA PRO A 177 -7.38 -7.03 24.12
C PRO A 177 -6.85 -8.19 23.29
N MET A 178 -5.86 -8.90 23.83
CA MET A 178 -5.15 -9.97 23.09
C MET A 178 -6.08 -11.11 22.65
N ASP A 179 -7.10 -11.43 23.43
CA ASP A 179 -8.10 -12.46 23.08
C ASP A 179 -8.90 -12.08 21.83
N ILE A 180 -9.26 -10.79 21.67
CA ILE A 180 -9.93 -10.28 20.48
C ILE A 180 -8.97 -10.28 19.29
N GLN A 181 -7.74 -9.79 19.46
CA GLN A 181 -6.73 -9.82 18.41
C GLN A 181 -6.49 -11.24 17.88
N THR A 182 -6.34 -12.22 18.78
CA THR A 182 -6.12 -13.63 18.43
C THR A 182 -7.33 -14.22 17.69
N LYS A 183 -8.55 -13.93 18.15
CA LYS A 183 -9.77 -14.40 17.48
C LYS A 183 -9.94 -13.84 16.08
N ILE A 184 -9.62 -12.55 15.88
CA ILE A 184 -9.66 -11.92 14.54
C ILE A 184 -8.57 -12.50 13.65
N ALA A 185 -7.32 -12.55 14.12
CA ALA A 185 -6.21 -13.11 13.37
C ALA A 185 -6.44 -14.58 12.98
N GLY A 186 -6.94 -15.39 13.91
CA GLY A 186 -7.24 -16.80 13.68
C GLY A 186 -8.27 -17.07 12.59
N LYS A 187 -9.25 -16.16 12.39
CA LYS A 187 -10.21 -16.23 11.28
C LYS A 187 -9.51 -16.25 9.91
N TYR A 188 -8.35 -15.62 9.82
CA TYR A 188 -7.54 -15.51 8.59
C TYR A 188 -6.34 -16.48 8.58
N GLY A 189 -6.33 -17.50 9.44
CA GLY A 189 -5.23 -18.46 9.52
C GLY A 189 -3.93 -17.90 10.12
N ILE A 190 -4.00 -16.75 10.81
CA ILE A 190 -2.87 -16.11 11.46
C ILE A 190 -2.91 -16.46 12.94
N LEU A 191 -2.01 -17.32 13.40
CA LEU A 191 -2.03 -17.86 14.77
C LEU A 191 -1.73 -16.84 15.86
N ASN A 192 -1.07 -15.72 15.54
CA ASN A 192 -0.67 -14.71 16.51
C ASN A 192 -1.05 -13.30 16.05
N GLY A 193 -1.82 -12.59 16.88
CA GLY A 193 -2.26 -11.23 16.62
C GLY A 193 -1.13 -10.21 16.35
N LYS A 194 0.11 -10.50 16.81
CA LYS A 194 1.27 -9.64 16.53
C LYS A 194 1.58 -9.55 15.02
N PHE A 195 1.45 -10.65 14.29
CA PHE A 195 1.62 -10.62 12.83
C PHE A 195 0.54 -9.74 12.16
N MET A 196 -0.70 -9.90 12.60
CA MET A 196 -1.82 -9.10 12.08
C MET A 196 -1.58 -7.59 12.29
N ILE A 197 -1.08 -7.17 13.45
CA ILE A 197 -0.75 -5.77 13.73
C ILE A 197 0.27 -5.23 12.73
N GLN A 198 1.34 -5.98 12.47
CA GLN A 198 2.38 -5.58 11.51
C GLN A 198 1.82 -5.53 10.09
N TRP A 199 1.05 -6.55 9.68
CA TRP A 199 0.43 -6.59 8.35
C TRP A 199 -0.52 -5.43 8.11
N MET A 200 -1.37 -5.10 9.09
CA MET A 200 -2.27 -3.95 8.96
C MET A 200 -1.52 -2.62 8.80
N ARG A 201 -0.40 -2.44 9.49
CA ARG A 201 0.45 -1.23 9.33
C ARG A 201 1.06 -1.17 7.94
N SER A 202 1.67 -2.26 7.48
CA SER A 202 2.25 -2.35 6.14
C SER A 202 1.18 -2.14 5.06
N PHE A 203 0.02 -2.76 5.20
CA PHE A 203 -1.11 -2.58 4.28
C PHE A 203 -1.59 -1.14 4.25
N SER A 204 -1.61 -0.45 5.40
CA SER A 204 -1.92 0.98 5.46
C SER A 204 -0.89 1.81 4.68
N GLN A 205 0.41 1.49 4.77
CA GLN A 205 1.45 2.17 3.99
C GLN A 205 1.26 1.93 2.49
N VAL A 206 1.08 0.68 2.05
CA VAL A 206 0.84 0.34 0.63
C VAL A 206 -0.43 1.00 0.10
N ARG A 207 -1.51 0.99 0.89
CA ARG A 207 -2.79 1.63 0.53
C ARG A 207 -2.60 3.14 0.34
N ASN A 208 -1.89 3.81 1.25
CA ASN A 208 -1.67 5.24 1.19
C ASN A 208 -0.79 5.62 -0.01
N ALA A 209 0.33 4.90 -0.24
CA ALA A 209 1.16 5.09 -1.42
C ALA A 209 0.35 4.93 -2.71
N SER A 210 -0.52 3.92 -2.77
CA SER A 210 -1.38 3.66 -3.93
C SER A 210 -2.43 4.75 -4.14
N ALA A 211 -3.11 5.19 -3.08
CA ALA A 211 -4.16 6.21 -3.12
C ALA A 211 -3.61 7.62 -3.42
N HIS A 212 -2.41 7.93 -2.95
CA HIS A 212 -1.72 9.20 -3.21
C HIS A 212 -0.89 9.21 -4.50
N HIS A 213 -1.01 8.14 -5.32
CA HIS A 213 -0.32 8.01 -6.60
C HIS A 213 1.21 8.04 -6.47
N GLU A 214 1.75 7.61 -5.34
CA GLU A 214 3.19 7.45 -5.16
C GLU A 214 3.71 6.26 -5.99
N ARG A 215 5.01 6.23 -6.27
CA ARG A 215 5.65 5.10 -6.94
C ARG A 215 5.63 3.88 -5.99
N LEU A 216 5.04 2.77 -6.45
CA LEU A 216 4.87 1.57 -5.65
C LEU A 216 5.84 0.44 -6.04
N TRP A 217 6.08 0.21 -7.35
CA TRP A 217 6.73 -0.99 -7.87
C TRP A 217 8.09 -1.32 -7.20
N ASN A 218 8.94 -0.32 -6.96
CA ASN A 218 10.21 -0.50 -6.24
C ASN A 218 10.28 0.36 -4.97
N SER A 219 9.15 0.55 -4.30
CA SER A 219 9.11 1.31 -3.06
C SER A 219 9.64 0.50 -1.89
N HIS A 220 10.32 1.19 -0.97
CA HIS A 220 10.76 0.62 0.29
C HIS A 220 9.65 0.70 1.33
N ILE A 221 9.19 -0.45 1.82
CA ILE A 221 8.16 -0.54 2.86
C ILE A 221 8.82 -0.42 4.24
N LYS A 222 8.59 0.69 4.92
CA LYS A 222 9.20 1.00 6.22
C LYS A 222 8.59 0.20 7.35
N ASP A 223 7.26 0.10 7.37
CA ASP A 223 6.50 -0.71 8.32
C ASP A 223 6.50 -2.17 7.85
N HIS A 224 7.68 -2.81 7.89
CA HIS A 224 7.82 -4.18 7.41
C HIS A 224 7.08 -5.19 8.27
N ALA A 225 6.54 -6.22 7.62
CA ALA A 225 5.77 -7.29 8.25
C ALA A 225 6.59 -8.57 8.36
N SER A 226 6.68 -9.09 9.58
CA SER A 226 7.16 -10.44 9.83
C SER A 226 6.16 -11.46 9.29
N VAL A 227 6.67 -12.60 8.85
CA VAL A 227 5.88 -13.69 8.28
C VAL A 227 5.88 -14.86 9.27
N PRO A 228 4.72 -15.46 9.58
CA PRO A 228 4.67 -16.67 10.39
C PRO A 228 5.49 -17.81 9.76
N PRO A 229 6.18 -18.66 10.55
CA PRO A 229 7.07 -19.71 10.05
C PRO A 229 6.41 -20.69 9.06
N GLN A 230 5.11 -20.92 9.19
CA GLN A 230 4.35 -21.80 8.29
C GLN A 230 4.16 -21.25 6.88
N LEU A 231 4.37 -19.95 6.66
CA LEU A 231 4.29 -19.31 5.35
C LEU A 231 5.68 -19.25 4.69
N VAL A 232 6.28 -20.43 4.51
CA VAL A 232 7.67 -20.60 4.05
C VAL A 232 7.95 -19.88 2.73
N GLU A 233 7.01 -19.95 1.79
CA GLU A 233 7.11 -19.29 0.48
C GLU A 233 7.24 -17.77 0.63
N ILE A 234 6.34 -17.16 1.40
CA ILE A 234 6.35 -15.70 1.63
C ILE A 234 7.59 -15.27 2.42
N ALA A 235 8.07 -16.11 3.34
CA ALA A 235 9.26 -15.81 4.14
C ALA A 235 10.53 -15.63 3.29
N GLN A 236 10.60 -16.22 2.09
CA GLN A 236 11.73 -16.07 1.16
C GLN A 236 11.78 -14.68 0.49
N THR A 237 10.67 -13.94 0.45
CA THR A 237 10.63 -12.61 -0.16
C THR A 237 11.31 -11.57 0.72
N ASP A 238 11.79 -10.47 0.13
CA ASP A 238 12.37 -9.35 0.88
C ASP A 238 11.27 -8.56 1.62
N GLN A 239 11.46 -8.36 2.93
CA GLN A 239 10.51 -7.65 3.79
C GLN A 239 10.37 -6.16 3.48
N TYR A 240 11.32 -5.58 2.78
CA TYR A 240 11.30 -4.17 2.40
C TYR A 240 10.70 -3.94 1.01
N GLN A 241 10.51 -5.01 0.23
CA GLN A 241 10.02 -4.93 -1.15
C GLN A 241 8.52 -5.21 -1.25
N VAL A 242 7.87 -4.55 -2.20
CA VAL A 242 6.41 -4.54 -2.31
C VAL A 242 5.80 -5.92 -2.63
N PHE A 243 6.53 -6.80 -3.30
CA PHE A 243 6.03 -8.13 -3.68
C PHE A 243 5.60 -8.97 -2.48
N ARG A 244 6.35 -8.91 -1.35
CA ARG A 244 5.93 -9.56 -0.09
C ARG A 244 4.50 -9.19 0.29
N TYR A 245 4.13 -7.93 0.15
CA TYR A 245 2.81 -7.44 0.56
C TYR A 245 1.70 -7.87 -0.39
N PHE A 246 2.00 -8.05 -1.66
CA PHE A 246 1.08 -8.70 -2.59
C PHE A 246 0.87 -10.18 -2.24
N CYS A 247 1.91 -10.88 -1.82
CA CYS A 247 1.78 -12.26 -1.31
C CYS A 247 0.92 -12.31 -0.04
N LEU A 248 1.12 -11.39 0.91
CA LEU A 248 0.31 -11.30 2.12
C LEU A 248 -1.16 -10.94 1.80
N MET A 249 -1.41 -10.04 0.85
CA MET A 249 -2.76 -9.73 0.37
C MET A 249 -3.42 -10.97 -0.24
N ARG A 250 -2.69 -11.73 -1.08
CA ARG A 250 -3.21 -13.00 -1.65
C ARG A 250 -3.55 -14.00 -0.57
N PHE A 251 -2.68 -14.17 0.42
CA PHE A 251 -2.93 -15.05 1.56
C PHE A 251 -4.23 -14.67 2.27
N PHE A 252 -4.44 -13.38 2.52
CA PHE A 252 -5.66 -12.86 3.15
C PHE A 252 -6.88 -13.11 2.29
N LEU A 253 -6.80 -12.80 0.98
CA LEU A 253 -7.91 -12.97 0.03
C LEU A 253 -8.29 -14.43 -0.19
N LYS A 254 -7.36 -15.37 -0.05
CA LYS A 254 -7.68 -16.82 -0.06
C LYS A 254 -8.69 -17.20 1.01
N GLN A 255 -8.61 -16.57 2.19
CA GLN A 255 -9.54 -16.80 3.29
C GLN A 255 -10.82 -15.96 3.17
N LEU A 256 -10.69 -14.71 2.73
CA LEU A 256 -11.77 -13.75 2.68
C LEU A 256 -12.69 -13.93 1.46
N CYS A 257 -12.10 -14.13 0.30
CA CYS A 257 -12.78 -14.22 -1.00
C CYS A 257 -12.18 -15.37 -1.83
N PRO A 258 -12.37 -16.64 -1.46
CA PRO A 258 -11.70 -17.79 -2.10
C PRO A 258 -11.95 -17.87 -3.62
N GLN A 259 -13.12 -17.42 -4.08
CA GLN A 259 -13.46 -17.42 -5.51
C GLN A 259 -12.93 -16.19 -6.28
N SER A 260 -12.22 -15.27 -5.60
CA SER A 260 -11.68 -14.09 -6.25
C SER A 260 -10.55 -14.46 -7.21
N LYS A 261 -10.64 -13.98 -8.44
CA LYS A 261 -9.59 -14.09 -9.46
C LYS A 261 -8.57 -12.95 -9.40
N TRP A 262 -8.46 -12.28 -8.27
CA TRP A 262 -7.51 -11.17 -8.09
C TRP A 262 -6.06 -11.62 -8.32
N HIS A 263 -5.69 -12.79 -7.86
CA HIS A 263 -4.36 -13.38 -8.03
C HIS A 263 -4.00 -13.63 -9.49
N ILE A 264 -4.96 -14.06 -10.31
CA ILE A 264 -4.75 -14.22 -11.76
C ILE A 264 -4.46 -12.86 -12.40
N ARG A 265 -5.27 -11.84 -12.09
CA ARG A 265 -5.05 -10.48 -12.60
C ARG A 265 -3.70 -9.90 -12.17
N LEU A 266 -3.26 -10.18 -10.95
CA LEU A 266 -1.93 -9.75 -10.48
C LEU A 266 -0.83 -10.49 -11.24
N ARG A 267 -0.91 -11.82 -11.38
CA ARG A 267 0.04 -12.63 -12.14
C ARG A 267 0.18 -12.15 -13.58
N ASP A 268 -0.95 -12.00 -14.27
CA ASP A 268 -0.97 -11.52 -15.66
C ASP A 268 -0.39 -10.11 -15.77
N HIS A 269 -0.62 -9.27 -14.76
CA HIS A 269 -0.02 -7.94 -14.71
C HIS A 269 1.50 -7.99 -14.49
N LEU A 270 2.00 -8.86 -13.62
CA LEU A 270 3.44 -9.05 -13.43
C LEU A 270 4.11 -9.56 -14.72
N HIS A 271 3.48 -10.46 -15.47
CA HIS A 271 3.98 -10.91 -16.78
C HIS A 271 4.02 -9.76 -17.81
N SER A 272 3.21 -8.72 -17.65
CA SER A 272 3.24 -7.54 -18.51
C SER A 272 4.28 -6.49 -18.11
N PHE A 273 5.24 -6.85 -17.25
CA PHE A 273 6.29 -5.92 -16.83
C PHE A 273 7.09 -5.43 -18.04
N PRO A 274 7.32 -4.11 -18.17
CA PRO A 274 8.12 -3.55 -19.26
C PRO A 274 9.51 -4.15 -19.34
N GLN A 275 9.99 -4.40 -20.55
CA GLN A 275 11.31 -4.94 -20.82
C GLN A 275 12.14 -3.88 -21.55
N PRO A 276 12.81 -2.95 -20.84
CA PRO A 276 13.68 -1.97 -21.46
C PRO A 276 14.90 -2.67 -22.09
N ASN A 277 15.36 -2.16 -23.22
CA ASN A 277 16.45 -2.78 -23.99
C ASN A 277 17.75 -2.90 -23.18
N ASN A 278 18.03 -1.94 -22.31
CA ASN A 278 19.23 -1.93 -21.47
C ASN A 278 19.14 -2.87 -20.24
N GLY A 279 17.98 -3.49 -19.98
CA GLY A 279 17.82 -4.45 -18.88
C GLY A 279 17.93 -3.89 -17.47
N GLU A 280 17.96 -2.57 -17.29
CA GLU A 280 18.22 -1.91 -16.00
C GLU A 280 17.11 -2.08 -14.96
N VAL A 281 15.89 -2.34 -15.38
CA VAL A 281 14.77 -2.58 -14.46
C VAL A 281 14.13 -3.93 -14.74
N THR A 282 13.84 -4.64 -13.66
CA THR A 282 13.26 -5.98 -13.69
C THR A 282 12.21 -6.16 -12.60
N LEU A 283 11.47 -7.26 -12.63
CA LEU A 283 10.58 -7.63 -11.53
C LEU A 283 11.33 -7.86 -10.20
N LYS A 284 12.64 -8.14 -10.24
CA LYS A 284 13.45 -8.30 -9.01
C LYS A 284 13.54 -7.01 -8.20
N ASP A 285 13.42 -5.85 -8.85
CA ASP A 285 13.42 -4.54 -8.18
C ASP A 285 12.18 -4.31 -7.28
N MET A 286 11.12 -5.06 -7.48
CA MET A 286 9.98 -5.07 -6.58
C MET A 286 9.96 -6.27 -5.62
N GLY A 287 11.01 -7.10 -5.62
CA GLY A 287 11.20 -8.25 -4.75
C GLY A 287 10.60 -9.56 -5.27
N VAL A 288 10.23 -9.64 -6.55
CA VAL A 288 9.80 -10.90 -7.18
C VAL A 288 11.02 -11.82 -7.28
N ILE A 289 10.84 -13.06 -6.86
CA ILE A 289 11.88 -14.10 -6.89
C ILE A 289 11.52 -15.18 -7.90
N ASP A 290 12.54 -15.85 -8.44
CA ASP A 290 12.36 -16.89 -9.45
C ASP A 290 11.54 -18.06 -8.87
N GLY A 291 10.64 -18.65 -9.67
CA GLY A 291 9.79 -19.78 -9.25
C GLY A 291 8.60 -19.42 -8.35
N TRP A 292 8.32 -18.14 -8.12
CA TRP A 292 7.19 -17.72 -7.27
C TRP A 292 5.83 -18.21 -7.76
N GLU A 293 5.68 -18.43 -9.06
CA GLU A 293 4.42 -18.86 -9.69
C GLU A 293 4.02 -20.30 -9.30
N ASP A 294 5.01 -21.11 -8.95
CA ASP A 294 4.81 -22.52 -8.57
C ASP A 294 4.33 -22.69 -7.13
N TRP A 295 4.33 -21.59 -6.34
CA TRP A 295 3.91 -21.63 -4.95
C TRP A 295 2.42 -21.98 -4.81
N ASP A 296 2.09 -22.72 -3.74
CA ASP A 296 0.70 -23.06 -3.40
C ASP A 296 -0.16 -21.82 -3.11
N LEU A 297 0.49 -20.71 -2.78
CA LEU A 297 -0.15 -19.42 -2.60
C LEU A 297 -0.89 -18.97 -3.87
N TRP A 298 -0.35 -19.23 -5.06
CA TRP A 298 -0.88 -18.77 -6.36
C TRP A 298 -1.74 -19.80 -7.08
N LYS A 299 -1.80 -21.03 -6.57
CA LYS A 299 -2.69 -22.07 -7.09
C LYS A 299 -4.15 -21.78 -6.67
N GLU A 300 -5.11 -22.32 -7.45
CA GLU A 300 -6.56 -22.20 -7.17
C GLU A 300 -6.99 -22.91 -5.90
#